data_260277bb4a2d70037334e61d608972f2
#
_entry.id   260277bb4a2d70037334e61d608972f2
#
_cell.length_a   1.000
_cell.length_b   1.000
_cell.length_c   1.000
_cell.angle_alpha   90.00
_cell.angle_beta   90.00
_cell.angle_gamma   90.00
#
_symmetry.space_group_name_H-M   'P 1'
#
loop_
_entity.id
_entity.type
_entity.pdbx_description
1 polymer ?
#
loop_
_entity_poly.entity_id
_entity_poly.type
_entity_poly.pdbx_seq_one_letter_code
_entity_poly.pdbx_strand_id
1 'polypeptide(L)'
;QSHCYFPWRNTKEELEEYLEETNGDGGFYQHNTFWPSTPDIMTAYLRDNGIAGHAVRAVLAAMGSPSWGIYNGYELIENKQRPGFEEQIDNEKYEVKVRDWDEADKYGISELLTSLNKIRSEHPACRSYHNLHVLPSDDAGVVAFLRQTPAELTGTGKPDTVIVVVNLDGHNAHQSIVHIELPDFGFATDKPLKVRDELTGREFEWSWDNY
;
A
#
# COMPACT_ATOMS: atom_id res chain seq x y z
N GLN A 1 -10.88 16.41 3.29
CA GLN A 1 -10.18 15.18 3.71
C GLN A 1 -11.03 14.51 4.77
N SER A 2 -11.46 13.31 4.53
CA SER A 2 -12.22 12.51 5.49
C SER A 2 -11.34 11.38 6.01
N HIS A 3 -11.61 10.94 7.24
CA HIS A 3 -11.17 9.65 7.69
C HIS A 3 -11.71 8.59 6.73
N CYS A 4 -10.88 7.64 6.34
CA CYS A 4 -11.29 6.57 5.46
C CYS A 4 -11.51 5.28 6.24
N TYR A 5 -12.37 4.43 5.71
CA TYR A 5 -12.60 3.09 6.24
C TYR A 5 -11.54 2.07 5.78
N PHE A 6 -10.44 2.54 5.22
CA PHE A 6 -9.32 1.71 4.78
C PHE A 6 -8.83 0.71 5.85
N PRO A 7 -8.68 1.07 7.15
CA PRO A 7 -8.21 0.11 8.15
C PRO A 7 -9.06 -1.16 8.27
N TRP A 8 -10.36 -1.09 7.99
CA TRP A 8 -11.26 -2.23 8.06
C TRP A 8 -11.36 -3.06 6.76
N ARG A 9 -10.67 -2.67 5.70
CA ARG A 9 -10.58 -3.45 4.45
C ARG A 9 -9.37 -4.36 4.54
N ASN A 10 -9.58 -5.66 4.77
CA ASN A 10 -8.50 -6.60 5.10
C ASN A 10 -8.52 -7.88 4.24
N THR A 11 -9.60 -8.13 3.49
CA THR A 11 -9.62 -9.17 2.46
C THR A 11 -9.28 -8.60 1.10
N LYS A 12 -8.93 -9.49 0.15
CA LYS A 12 -8.66 -9.11 -1.24
C LYS A 12 -9.83 -8.35 -1.84
N GLU A 13 -11.01 -8.92 -1.77
CA GLU A 13 -12.23 -8.38 -2.35
C GLU A 13 -12.56 -6.98 -1.79
N GLU A 14 -12.47 -6.83 -0.47
CA GLU A 14 -12.71 -5.54 0.19
C GLU A 14 -11.70 -4.46 -0.21
N LEU A 15 -10.43 -4.86 -0.38
CA LEU A 15 -9.37 -3.94 -0.78
C LEU A 15 -9.49 -3.55 -2.26
N GLU A 16 -9.74 -4.51 -3.14
CA GLU A 16 -9.93 -4.27 -4.57
C GLU A 16 -11.12 -3.34 -4.81
N GLU A 17 -12.29 -3.65 -4.23
CA GLU A 17 -13.48 -2.79 -4.31
C GLU A 17 -13.21 -1.37 -3.79
N TYR A 18 -12.54 -1.25 -2.65
CA TYR A 18 -12.25 0.05 -2.07
C TYR A 18 -11.24 0.88 -2.87
N LEU A 19 -10.22 0.22 -3.45
CA LEU A 19 -9.26 0.88 -4.33
C LEU A 19 -9.93 1.37 -5.62
N GLU A 20 -10.80 0.56 -6.21
CA GLU A 20 -11.59 0.95 -7.40
C GLU A 20 -12.54 2.11 -7.08
N GLU A 21 -13.29 2.04 -5.99
CA GLU A 21 -14.20 3.12 -5.58
C GLU A 21 -13.45 4.44 -5.38
N THR A 22 -12.36 4.42 -4.61
CA THR A 22 -11.64 5.65 -4.23
C THR A 22 -10.79 6.26 -5.35
N ASN A 23 -10.44 5.48 -6.37
CA ASN A 23 -9.71 5.96 -7.55
C ASN A 23 -10.60 6.11 -8.80
N GLY A 24 -11.83 5.55 -8.79
CA GLY A 24 -12.85 5.73 -9.79
C GLY A 24 -13.73 6.95 -9.53
N ASP A 25 -15.03 6.78 -9.69
CA ASP A 25 -16.01 7.86 -9.54
C ASP A 25 -16.02 8.50 -8.16
N GLY A 26 -15.80 7.71 -7.11
CA GLY A 26 -15.68 8.21 -5.73
C GLY A 26 -14.55 9.21 -5.55
N GLY A 27 -13.45 9.05 -6.26
CA GLY A 27 -12.29 9.94 -6.23
C GLY A 27 -12.56 11.38 -6.72
N PHE A 28 -13.67 11.62 -7.45
CA PHE A 28 -14.07 12.98 -7.85
C PHE A 28 -14.71 13.78 -6.71
N TYR A 29 -15.26 13.10 -5.73
CA TYR A 29 -15.97 13.73 -4.62
C TYR A 29 -15.20 13.66 -3.31
N GLN A 30 -14.37 12.62 -3.15
CA GLN A 30 -13.77 12.27 -1.88
C GLN A 30 -12.29 11.90 -2.05
N HIS A 31 -11.44 12.74 -1.50
CA HIS A 31 -9.99 12.50 -1.46
C HIS A 31 -9.62 11.92 -0.08
N ASN A 32 -9.60 10.61 0.01
CA ASN A 32 -9.32 9.90 1.25
C ASN A 32 -7.83 9.88 1.57
N THR A 33 -7.49 10.17 2.83
CA THR A 33 -6.17 9.89 3.37
C THR A 33 -6.17 8.47 3.95
N PHE A 34 -5.33 7.60 3.43
CA PHE A 34 -5.21 6.23 3.93
C PHE A 34 -4.34 6.18 5.17
N TRP A 35 -4.88 5.61 6.23
CA TRP A 35 -4.20 5.39 7.49
C TRP A 35 -4.15 3.90 7.79
N PRO A 36 -2.95 3.29 7.97
CA PRO A 36 -2.83 1.89 8.37
C PRO A 36 -3.49 1.59 9.72
N SER A 37 -3.37 2.54 10.63
CA SER A 37 -4.04 2.55 11.93
C SER A 37 -4.29 3.98 12.40
N THR A 38 -5.17 4.14 13.38
CA THR A 38 -5.44 5.40 14.07
C THR A 38 -5.57 5.14 15.56
N PRO A 39 -5.63 6.15 16.43
CA PRO A 39 -5.93 5.93 17.85
C PRO A 39 -7.23 5.13 18.06
N ASP A 40 -8.23 5.44 17.23
CA ASP A 40 -9.59 4.89 17.34
C ASP A 40 -9.77 3.58 16.55
N ILE A 41 -8.78 3.17 15.74
CA ILE A 41 -8.89 1.98 14.89
C ILE A 41 -7.59 1.18 14.95
N MET A 42 -7.67 0.02 15.59
CA MET A 42 -6.66 -1.03 15.61
C MET A 42 -7.35 -2.35 15.30
N THR A 43 -7.27 -2.78 14.06
CA THR A 43 -7.97 -3.98 13.60
C THR A 43 -7.31 -5.27 14.10
N ALA A 44 -8.07 -6.36 14.11
CA ALA A 44 -7.54 -7.69 14.38
C ALA A 44 -6.38 -8.05 13.43
N TYR A 45 -6.45 -7.58 12.18
CA TYR A 45 -5.39 -7.81 11.21
C TYR A 45 -4.01 -7.34 11.71
N LEU A 46 -3.90 -6.10 12.21
CA LEU A 46 -2.63 -5.58 12.75
C LEU A 46 -2.21 -6.28 14.03
N ARG A 47 -3.19 -6.54 14.93
CA ARG A 47 -2.94 -7.25 16.18
C ARG A 47 -2.31 -8.62 15.93
N ASP A 48 -2.86 -9.39 15.00
CA ASP A 48 -2.55 -10.81 14.83
C ASP A 48 -1.35 -11.05 13.89
N ASN A 49 -1.07 -10.10 12.97
CA ASN A 49 0.01 -10.24 11.99
C ASN A 49 1.30 -9.46 12.35
N GLY A 50 1.33 -8.75 13.47
CA GLY A 50 2.55 -8.10 13.98
C GLY A 50 3.31 -7.27 12.95
N ILE A 51 4.62 -7.50 12.81
CA ILE A 51 5.51 -6.75 11.88
C ILE A 51 5.03 -6.90 10.42
N ALA A 52 4.69 -8.11 9.99
CA ALA A 52 4.24 -8.36 8.62
C ALA A 52 2.94 -7.60 8.31
N GLY A 53 1.97 -7.63 9.23
CA GLY A 53 0.73 -6.86 9.09
C GLY A 53 0.97 -5.35 9.00
N HIS A 54 1.89 -4.82 9.79
CA HIS A 54 2.27 -3.41 9.71
C HIS A 54 2.94 -3.08 8.37
N ALA A 55 3.84 -3.92 7.88
CA ALA A 55 4.46 -3.73 6.57
C ALA A 55 3.43 -3.74 5.44
N VAL A 56 2.55 -4.75 5.40
CA VAL A 56 1.48 -4.88 4.41
C VAL A 56 0.57 -3.65 4.41
N ARG A 57 0.10 -3.23 5.59
CA ARG A 57 -0.82 -2.09 5.70
C ARG A 57 -0.16 -0.77 5.34
N ALA A 58 1.14 -0.59 5.66
CA ALA A 58 1.91 0.58 5.24
C ALA A 58 2.04 0.66 3.71
N VAL A 59 2.38 -0.45 3.04
CA VAL A 59 2.48 -0.52 1.57
C VAL A 59 1.13 -0.18 0.93
N LEU A 60 0.05 -0.84 1.36
CA LEU A 60 -1.28 -0.61 0.83
C LEU A 60 -1.75 0.84 1.02
N ALA A 61 -1.49 1.44 2.19
CA ALA A 61 -1.85 2.83 2.44
C ALA A 61 -1.03 3.80 1.59
N ALA A 62 0.30 3.60 1.56
CA ALA A 62 1.21 4.49 0.84
C ALA A 62 1.03 4.44 -0.67
N MET A 63 0.75 3.25 -1.23
CA MET A 63 0.65 3.05 -2.67
C MET A 63 -0.80 3.14 -3.17
N GLY A 64 -1.80 2.85 -2.34
CA GLY A 64 -3.22 2.86 -2.70
C GLY A 64 -3.84 4.26 -2.80
N SER A 65 -3.26 5.25 -2.14
CA SER A 65 -3.77 6.64 -2.17
C SER A 65 -2.65 7.66 -2.36
N PRO A 66 -2.90 8.77 -3.07
CA PRO A 66 -1.99 9.92 -3.12
C PRO A 66 -1.80 10.59 -1.75
N SER A 67 -2.74 10.40 -0.83
CA SER A 67 -2.67 10.93 0.53
C SER A 67 -2.66 9.80 1.54
N TRP A 68 -1.65 9.74 2.38
CA TRP A 68 -1.55 8.75 3.44
C TRP A 68 -0.95 9.35 4.70
N GLY A 69 -1.14 8.70 5.83
CA GLY A 69 -0.61 9.13 7.11
C GLY A 69 -0.29 7.95 8.03
N ILE A 70 0.57 8.22 8.99
CA ILE A 70 1.01 7.26 10.01
C ILE A 70 0.60 7.79 11.39
N TYR A 71 -0.07 6.96 12.16
CA TYR A 71 -0.28 7.25 13.57
C TYR A 71 1.01 7.04 14.35
N ASN A 72 1.34 8.01 15.19
CA ASN A 72 2.55 8.02 15.98
C ASN A 72 2.70 6.76 16.85
N GLY A 73 3.81 6.04 16.74
CA GLY A 73 4.06 4.74 17.38
C GLY A 73 3.87 3.53 16.48
N TYR A 74 3.50 3.75 15.22
CA TYR A 74 3.39 2.68 14.22
C TYR A 74 4.72 1.94 14.03
N GLU A 75 5.81 2.67 14.07
CA GLU A 75 7.19 2.19 13.96
C GLU A 75 7.57 1.21 15.08
N LEU A 76 6.89 1.33 16.21
CA LEU A 76 7.11 0.49 17.40
C LEU A 76 6.23 -0.78 17.41
N ILE A 77 5.49 -1.04 16.32
CA ILE A 77 4.54 -2.16 16.26
C ILE A 77 3.56 -2.13 17.44
N GLU A 78 3.02 -0.95 17.75
CA GLU A 78 2.00 -0.82 18.79
C GLU A 78 0.71 -1.50 18.32
N ASN A 79 0.55 -2.79 18.65
CA ASN A 79 -0.54 -3.65 18.21
C ASN A 79 -1.44 -4.17 19.34
N LYS A 80 -1.44 -3.48 20.47
CA LYS A 80 -2.30 -3.85 21.59
C LYS A 80 -3.64 -3.16 21.50
N GLN A 81 -4.70 -3.96 21.38
CA GLN A 81 -6.07 -3.46 21.40
C GLN A 81 -6.56 -3.23 22.83
N ARG A 82 -7.45 -2.27 22.97
CA ARG A 82 -8.28 -2.10 24.16
C ARG A 82 -9.22 -3.31 24.29
N PRO A 83 -9.32 -3.94 25.46
CA PRO A 83 -10.16 -5.13 25.64
C PRO A 83 -11.61 -4.88 25.20
N GLY A 84 -12.09 -5.69 24.24
CA GLY A 84 -13.45 -5.61 23.71
C GLY A 84 -13.71 -4.52 22.67
N PHE A 85 -12.66 -3.82 22.19
CA PHE A 85 -12.77 -2.76 21.19
C PHE A 85 -11.67 -2.90 20.15
N GLU A 86 -11.93 -2.43 18.92
CA GLU A 86 -10.93 -2.29 17.86
C GLU A 86 -10.22 -0.92 17.91
N GLU A 87 -9.83 -0.55 19.11
CA GLU A 87 -9.12 0.70 19.42
C GLU A 87 -7.74 0.39 19.99
N GLN A 88 -6.81 1.30 19.85
CA GLN A 88 -5.53 1.21 20.53
C GLN A 88 -5.72 1.27 22.05
N ILE A 89 -4.90 0.50 22.79
CA ILE A 89 -4.80 0.70 24.24
C ILE A 89 -4.15 2.06 24.52
N ASP A 90 -4.54 2.71 25.60
CA ASP A 90 -4.00 4.03 26.01
C ASP A 90 -4.15 5.09 24.89
N ASN A 91 -5.33 5.12 24.26
CA ASN A 91 -5.63 6.04 23.14
C ASN A 91 -6.25 7.38 23.57
N GLU A 92 -6.23 7.69 24.86
CA GLU A 92 -6.83 8.92 25.38
C GLU A 92 -6.12 10.17 24.83
N LYS A 93 -6.92 11.08 24.27
CA LYS A 93 -6.42 12.28 23.56
C LYS A 93 -5.59 13.23 24.40
N TYR A 94 -5.77 13.17 25.71
CA TYR A 94 -5.14 14.08 26.68
C TYR A 94 -4.03 13.44 27.50
N GLU A 95 -3.73 12.16 27.24
CA GLU A 95 -2.63 11.48 27.90
C GLU A 95 -1.33 11.70 27.11
N VAL A 96 -0.24 11.92 27.85
CA VAL A 96 1.09 11.92 27.27
C VAL A 96 1.60 10.48 27.27
N LYS A 97 1.63 9.87 26.10
CA LYS A 97 2.20 8.54 25.94
C LYS A 97 3.71 8.67 25.71
N VAL A 98 4.49 8.21 26.66
CA VAL A 98 5.96 8.12 26.55
C VAL A 98 6.31 6.84 25.79
N ARG A 99 7.09 6.96 24.72
CA ARG A 99 7.54 5.86 23.90
C ARG A 99 9.06 5.75 23.90
N ASP A 100 9.57 4.53 23.89
CA ASP A 100 10.98 4.26 23.69
C ASP A 100 11.27 4.17 22.18
N TRP A 101 11.72 5.28 21.61
CA TRP A 101 11.98 5.37 20.19
C TRP A 101 13.24 4.63 19.75
N ASP A 102 14.14 4.28 20.68
CA ASP A 102 15.32 3.45 20.38
C ASP A 102 14.92 2.03 19.96
N GLU A 103 13.69 1.62 20.28
CA GLU A 103 13.14 0.33 19.85
C GLU A 103 12.65 0.35 18.38
N ALA A 104 12.39 1.50 17.77
CA ALA A 104 11.77 1.59 16.44
C ALA A 104 12.59 0.93 15.35
N ASP A 105 13.93 1.00 15.44
CA ASP A 105 14.84 0.42 14.42
C ASP A 105 14.91 -1.11 14.45
N LYS A 106 14.39 -1.73 15.52
CA LYS A 106 14.44 -3.19 15.68
C LYS A 106 13.53 -3.95 14.72
N TYR A 107 12.51 -3.30 14.20
CA TYR A 107 11.46 -3.94 13.42
C TYR A 107 11.56 -3.72 11.91
N GLY A 108 12.47 -2.85 11.45
CA GLY A 108 12.63 -2.52 10.04
C GLY A 108 11.49 -1.69 9.42
N ILE A 109 10.47 -1.30 10.22
CA ILE A 109 9.33 -0.52 9.71
C ILE A 109 9.76 0.90 9.37
N SER A 110 10.62 1.53 10.17
CA SER A 110 11.17 2.87 9.88
C SER A 110 11.87 2.93 8.53
N GLU A 111 12.65 1.89 8.20
CA GLU A 111 13.32 1.76 6.90
C GLU A 111 12.32 1.58 5.76
N LEU A 112 11.30 0.74 5.97
CA LEU A 112 10.23 0.55 4.98
C LEU A 112 9.47 1.85 4.73
N LEU A 113 9.06 2.59 5.78
CA LEU A 113 8.36 3.87 5.64
C LEU A 113 9.21 4.90 4.90
N THR A 114 10.52 4.93 5.17
CA THR A 114 11.48 5.77 4.45
C THR A 114 11.53 5.41 2.97
N SER A 115 11.61 4.13 2.64
CA SER A 115 11.60 3.61 1.27
C SER A 115 10.30 3.96 0.54
N LEU A 116 9.15 3.74 1.19
CA LEU A 116 7.83 4.08 0.63
C LEU A 116 7.71 5.59 0.34
N ASN A 117 8.14 6.44 1.24
CA ASN A 117 8.13 7.89 1.02
C ASN A 117 9.09 8.31 -0.11
N LYS A 118 10.26 7.65 -0.23
CA LYS A 118 11.17 7.86 -1.34
C LYS A 118 10.52 7.49 -2.68
N ILE A 119 9.96 6.28 -2.79
CA ILE A 119 9.24 5.83 -3.99
C ILE A 119 8.16 6.85 -4.37
N ARG A 120 7.34 7.29 -3.43
CA ARG A 120 6.29 8.28 -3.67
C ARG A 120 6.84 9.63 -4.15
N SER A 121 8.02 10.03 -3.67
CA SER A 121 8.66 11.28 -4.10
C SER A 121 9.27 11.19 -5.50
N GLU A 122 9.72 10.00 -5.90
CA GLU A 122 10.37 9.75 -7.18
C GLU A 122 9.35 9.45 -8.30
N HIS A 123 8.20 8.82 -7.95
CA HIS A 123 7.18 8.39 -8.90
C HIS A 123 5.96 9.32 -8.97
N PRO A 124 5.80 10.08 -10.06
CA PRO A 124 4.58 10.86 -10.32
C PRO A 124 3.30 10.03 -10.26
N ALA A 125 3.35 8.75 -10.64
CA ALA A 125 2.21 7.84 -10.57
C ALA A 125 1.61 7.71 -9.16
N CYS A 126 2.40 7.91 -8.11
CA CYS A 126 1.93 7.84 -6.74
C CYS A 126 1.24 9.12 -6.23
N ARG A 127 1.15 10.18 -7.04
CA ARG A 127 0.72 11.53 -6.60
C ARG A 127 -0.68 11.93 -7.06
N SER A 128 -1.31 11.15 -7.93
CA SER A 128 -2.58 11.51 -8.56
C SER A 128 -3.68 10.52 -8.20
N TYR A 129 -4.92 10.99 -8.15
CA TYR A 129 -6.12 10.14 -8.17
C TYR A 129 -6.45 9.73 -9.61
N HIS A 130 -7.36 8.78 -9.79
CA HIS A 130 -7.87 8.30 -11.08
C HIS A 130 -6.84 7.64 -12.00
N ASN A 131 -5.74 7.16 -11.45
CA ASN A 131 -4.68 6.52 -12.18
C ASN A 131 -4.28 5.15 -11.62
N LEU A 132 -5.14 4.58 -10.78
CA LEU A 132 -4.99 3.25 -10.22
C LEU A 132 -5.94 2.27 -10.92
N HIS A 133 -5.40 1.11 -11.27
CA HIS A 133 -6.12 -0.01 -11.89
C HIS A 133 -5.83 -1.27 -11.09
N VAL A 134 -6.87 -1.91 -10.59
CA VAL A 134 -6.74 -3.21 -9.92
C VAL A 134 -6.36 -4.25 -10.96
N LEU A 135 -5.41 -5.10 -10.64
CA LEU A 135 -4.94 -6.18 -11.50
C LEU A 135 -5.44 -7.52 -10.96
N PRO A 136 -6.06 -8.36 -11.80
CA PRO A 136 -6.45 -9.69 -11.38
C PRO A 136 -5.25 -10.52 -10.91
N SER A 137 -5.41 -11.28 -9.85
CA SER A 137 -4.44 -12.26 -9.35
C SER A 137 -5.12 -13.55 -8.97
N ASP A 138 -4.46 -14.70 -9.19
CA ASP A 138 -5.08 -16.02 -9.03
C ASP A 138 -5.27 -16.42 -7.56
N ASP A 139 -4.43 -15.90 -6.66
CA ASP A 139 -4.46 -16.23 -5.24
C ASP A 139 -5.31 -15.23 -4.45
N ALA A 140 -6.21 -15.74 -3.60
CA ALA A 140 -7.07 -14.92 -2.74
C ALA A 140 -6.31 -14.14 -1.66
N GLY A 141 -5.08 -14.53 -1.34
CA GLY A 141 -4.21 -13.83 -0.40
C GLY A 141 -3.33 -12.76 -1.05
N VAL A 142 -3.46 -12.54 -2.37
CA VAL A 142 -2.61 -11.58 -3.10
C VAL A 142 -3.46 -10.50 -3.75
N VAL A 143 -3.18 -9.25 -3.40
CA VAL A 143 -3.73 -8.06 -4.04
C VAL A 143 -2.68 -7.44 -4.95
N ALA A 144 -3.10 -7.08 -6.17
CA ALA A 144 -2.25 -6.40 -7.12
C ALA A 144 -2.96 -5.22 -7.76
N PHE A 145 -2.23 -4.14 -8.00
CA PHE A 145 -2.72 -2.97 -8.73
C PHE A 145 -1.58 -2.23 -9.41
N LEU A 146 -1.94 -1.47 -10.42
CA LEU A 146 -1.02 -0.63 -11.20
C LEU A 146 -1.45 0.82 -11.08
N ARG A 147 -0.48 1.71 -10.97
CA ARG A 147 -0.67 3.15 -11.09
C ARG A 147 0.15 3.66 -12.26
N GLN A 148 -0.47 4.49 -13.11
CA GLN A 148 0.23 5.05 -14.26
C GLN A 148 -0.09 6.54 -14.44
N THR A 149 0.96 7.32 -14.66
CA THR A 149 0.85 8.72 -15.08
C THR A 149 1.39 8.86 -16.50
N PRO A 150 0.60 9.39 -17.44
CA PRO A 150 1.02 9.55 -18.83
C PRO A 150 2.15 10.58 -18.95
N ALA A 151 2.92 10.48 -20.05
CA ALA A 151 4.15 11.23 -20.26
C ALA A 151 4.02 12.76 -20.12
N GLU A 152 2.90 13.30 -20.58
CA GLU A 152 2.60 14.75 -20.53
C GLU A 152 2.40 15.28 -19.11
N LEU A 153 2.09 14.42 -18.13
CA LEU A 153 1.86 14.79 -16.73
C LEU A 153 3.05 14.48 -15.80
N THR A 154 4.08 13.79 -16.28
CA THR A 154 5.23 13.40 -15.43
C THR A 154 6.29 14.47 -15.28
N GLY A 155 6.34 15.44 -16.20
CA GLY A 155 7.44 16.41 -16.29
C GLY A 155 8.75 15.85 -16.87
N THR A 156 8.84 14.53 -17.06
CA THR A 156 10.00 13.84 -17.66
C THR A 156 9.83 13.57 -19.15
N GLY A 157 8.60 13.72 -19.68
CA GLY A 157 8.23 13.36 -21.04
C GLY A 157 8.17 11.84 -21.29
N LYS A 158 8.16 11.04 -20.24
CA LYS A 158 7.98 9.57 -20.28
C LYS A 158 6.87 9.18 -19.32
N PRO A 159 6.06 8.16 -19.66
CA PRO A 159 5.09 7.65 -18.70
C PRO A 159 5.81 7.08 -17.48
N ASP A 160 5.15 7.17 -16.33
CA ASP A 160 5.61 6.58 -15.08
C ASP A 160 4.59 5.53 -14.63
N THR A 161 5.06 4.32 -14.39
CA THR A 161 4.22 3.19 -14.02
C THR A 161 4.79 2.49 -12.80
N VAL A 162 3.95 2.29 -11.80
CA VAL A 162 4.26 1.53 -10.59
C VAL A 162 3.29 0.38 -10.46
N ILE A 163 3.80 -0.84 -10.37
CA ILE A 163 3.04 -2.05 -10.11
C ILE A 163 3.25 -2.42 -8.64
N VAL A 164 2.17 -2.68 -7.94
CA VAL A 164 2.18 -3.03 -6.51
C VAL A 164 1.57 -4.41 -6.36
N VAL A 165 2.30 -5.32 -5.74
CA VAL A 165 1.84 -6.68 -5.42
C VAL A 165 2.06 -6.92 -3.94
N VAL A 166 1.01 -7.33 -3.24
CA VAL A 166 1.02 -7.48 -1.79
C VAL A 166 0.44 -8.82 -1.39
N ASN A 167 1.21 -9.61 -0.66
CA ASN A 167 0.71 -10.77 0.06
C ASN A 167 0.02 -10.31 1.35
N LEU A 168 -1.26 -10.61 1.50
CA LEU A 168 -2.06 -10.26 2.67
C LEU A 168 -1.86 -11.19 3.86
N ASP A 169 -1.29 -12.39 3.64
CA ASP A 169 -1.01 -13.35 4.71
C ASP A 169 0.30 -12.99 5.42
N GLY A 170 0.21 -12.57 6.67
CA GLY A 170 1.38 -12.21 7.48
C GLY A 170 2.19 -13.40 7.99
N HIS A 171 1.76 -14.64 7.73
CA HIS A 171 2.37 -15.86 8.29
C HIS A 171 2.92 -16.80 7.24
N ASN A 172 2.38 -16.80 6.02
CA ASN A 172 2.76 -17.73 4.96
C ASN A 172 3.13 -17.00 3.68
N ALA A 173 4.05 -17.61 2.92
CA ALA A 173 4.35 -17.19 1.56
C ALA A 173 3.28 -17.71 0.60
N HIS A 174 2.84 -16.85 -0.31
CA HIS A 174 1.92 -17.18 -1.38
C HIS A 174 2.61 -17.12 -2.75
N GLN A 175 2.11 -17.89 -3.69
CA GLN A 175 2.49 -17.83 -5.10
C GLN A 175 1.25 -17.52 -5.91
N SER A 176 1.31 -16.48 -6.75
CA SER A 176 0.21 -16.06 -7.59
C SER A 176 0.70 -15.62 -8.96
N ILE A 177 -0.16 -15.78 -9.96
CA ILE A 177 -0.01 -15.09 -11.24
C ILE A 177 -0.79 -13.79 -11.13
N VAL A 178 -0.18 -12.69 -11.55
CA VAL A 178 -0.81 -11.38 -11.70
C VAL A 178 -0.99 -11.11 -13.18
N HIS A 179 -2.23 -10.82 -13.60
CA HIS A 179 -2.57 -10.63 -15.00
C HIS A 179 -2.50 -9.15 -15.38
N ILE A 180 -1.70 -8.81 -16.38
CA ILE A 180 -1.51 -7.45 -16.88
C ILE A 180 -1.72 -7.44 -18.39
N GLU A 181 -2.74 -6.72 -18.85
CA GLU A 181 -2.95 -6.47 -20.27
C GLU A 181 -2.02 -5.34 -20.74
N LEU A 182 -0.78 -5.68 -21.07
CA LEU A 182 0.28 -4.72 -21.39
C LEU A 182 -0.10 -3.64 -22.42
N PRO A 183 -0.86 -3.96 -23.51
CA PRO A 183 -1.30 -2.95 -24.46
C PRO A 183 -2.18 -1.85 -23.86
N ASP A 184 -3.00 -2.17 -22.87
CA ASP A 184 -3.90 -1.21 -22.23
C ASP A 184 -3.14 -0.10 -21.50
N PHE A 185 -1.91 -0.41 -21.10
CA PHE A 185 -0.99 0.51 -20.46
C PHE A 185 0.09 1.08 -21.40
N GLY A 186 -0.03 0.82 -22.72
CA GLY A 186 0.88 1.32 -23.72
C GLY A 186 2.25 0.64 -23.76
N PHE A 187 2.36 -0.55 -23.15
CA PHE A 187 3.58 -1.35 -23.23
C PHE A 187 3.65 -2.15 -24.55
N ALA A 188 4.86 -2.22 -25.10
CA ALA A 188 5.12 -3.04 -26.27
C ALA A 188 5.08 -4.53 -25.90
N THR A 189 4.51 -5.33 -26.81
CA THR A 189 4.36 -6.77 -26.63
C THR A 189 5.44 -7.59 -27.36
N ASP A 190 6.24 -6.91 -28.17
CA ASP A 190 7.32 -7.50 -28.99
C ASP A 190 8.69 -7.47 -28.28
N LYS A 191 8.76 -6.91 -27.09
CA LYS A 191 9.99 -6.78 -26.30
C LYS A 191 9.75 -7.11 -24.84
N PRO A 192 10.77 -7.65 -24.15
CA PRO A 192 10.70 -7.82 -22.70
C PRO A 192 10.42 -6.49 -21.98
N LEU A 193 9.57 -6.55 -20.98
CA LEU A 193 9.33 -5.42 -20.09
C LEU A 193 10.43 -5.41 -19.01
N LYS A 194 11.16 -4.31 -18.92
CA LYS A 194 12.14 -4.10 -17.85
C LYS A 194 11.43 -3.57 -16.62
N VAL A 195 11.56 -4.28 -15.53
CA VAL A 195 10.93 -3.97 -14.25
C VAL A 195 12.01 -3.87 -13.18
N ARG A 196 11.91 -2.83 -12.35
CA ARG A 196 12.77 -2.66 -11.18
C ARG A 196 11.93 -2.80 -9.91
N ASP A 197 12.39 -3.64 -9.01
CA ASP A 197 11.86 -3.69 -7.64
C ASP A 197 12.41 -2.50 -6.84
N GLU A 198 11.55 -1.56 -6.53
CA GLU A 198 11.94 -0.32 -5.84
C GLU A 198 12.32 -0.52 -4.37
N LEU A 199 11.93 -1.63 -3.74
CA LEU A 199 12.33 -1.94 -2.37
C LEU A 199 13.72 -2.55 -2.29
N THR A 200 14.10 -3.37 -3.28
CA THR A 200 15.40 -4.08 -3.27
C THR A 200 16.41 -3.54 -4.28
N GLY A 201 15.97 -2.75 -5.25
CA GLY A 201 16.77 -2.26 -6.36
C GLY A 201 17.09 -3.31 -7.43
N ARG A 202 16.50 -4.51 -7.35
CA ARG A 202 16.71 -5.57 -8.34
C ARG A 202 16.01 -5.24 -9.64
N GLU A 203 16.62 -5.62 -10.76
CA GLU A 203 16.05 -5.47 -12.09
C GLU A 203 15.66 -6.83 -12.66
N PHE A 204 14.53 -6.87 -13.35
CA PHE A 204 13.97 -8.05 -13.99
C PHE A 204 13.60 -7.72 -15.43
N GLU A 205 13.64 -8.75 -16.27
CA GLU A 205 13.08 -8.71 -17.63
C GLU A 205 11.91 -9.70 -17.68
N TRP A 206 10.70 -9.17 -17.90
CA TRP A 206 9.50 -9.99 -18.06
C TRP A 206 9.19 -10.15 -19.53
N SER A 207 9.06 -11.38 -19.99
CA SER A 207 8.60 -11.73 -21.34
C SER A 207 7.20 -12.35 -21.28
N TRP A 208 6.53 -12.43 -22.42
CA TRP A 208 5.19 -13.03 -22.53
C TRP A 208 5.10 -14.46 -22.02
N ASP A 209 6.21 -15.19 -22.01
CA ASP A 209 6.27 -16.60 -21.63
C ASP A 209 6.67 -16.80 -20.14
N ASN A 210 6.90 -15.74 -19.40
CA ASN A 210 7.34 -15.76 -18.00
C ASN A 210 6.47 -14.81 -17.17
N TYR A 211 5.37 -15.33 -16.70
CA TYR A 211 4.48 -14.65 -15.75
C TYR A 211 4.76 -15.09 -14.32
#